data_1db89e122e67122917b7c1a9bf41411c
#
_entry.id   1db89e122e67122917b7c1a9bf41411c
#
_cell.length_a   1.000
_cell.length_b   1.000
_cell.length_c   1.000
_cell.angle_alpha   90.00
_cell.angle_beta   90.00
_cell.angle_gamma   90.00
#
_symmetry.space_group_name_H-M   'P 1'
#
loop_
_entity.id
_entity.type
_entity.pdbx_description
1 polymer ?
#
loop_
_entity_poly.entity_id
_entity_poly.type
_entity_poly.pdbx_seq_one_letter_code
_entity_poly.pdbx_strand_id
1 'polypeptide(L)'
;MPQTTRALVVLNEGQIGLQTVDVPTALSNEATILVKAISLNRGEVKRALTLSQAGARPGWDFSGVVETSATDGSGPEVGSRVVGTLSIGAWAETLRVPTSQLAVLPDSVSFAQAATLPVAGLTALMALRKGGLLLGRKVLVDGASGGVGHYAVQMAAAAGAVVYAHVRKPEQSAALAPYCNGGVIVAPTLEGAKASGPYHLIVDSIGGSALGAALSMLTNSGACVTFGISESVSCTFNSAEFFRAAGTSLHGVMMWDEIRRGESAAESLSLLVRLIEQGKLAPQIEIEASWSEGQAIAEQLMARAYTGKAVLHID
;
A
#
# COMPACT_ATOMS: atom_id res chain seq x y z
N MET A 1 -23.55 10.19 -27.14
CA MET A 1 -23.26 8.77 -26.91
C MET A 1 -22.59 8.70 -25.56
N PRO A 2 -22.77 7.65 -24.74
CA PRO A 2 -22.00 7.49 -23.54
C PRO A 2 -20.50 7.46 -23.87
N GLN A 3 -19.68 8.08 -23.04
CA GLN A 3 -18.23 8.03 -23.20
C GLN A 3 -17.76 6.63 -22.79
N THR A 4 -16.92 6.00 -23.59
CA THR A 4 -16.34 4.68 -23.30
C THR A 4 -14.84 4.78 -23.06
N THR A 5 -14.28 3.80 -22.35
CA THR A 5 -12.85 3.68 -22.03
C THR A 5 -12.44 2.22 -22.06
N ARG A 6 -11.16 1.92 -22.30
CA ARG A 6 -10.62 0.59 -22.05
C ARG A 6 -10.32 0.42 -20.56
N ALA A 7 -10.56 -0.78 -20.03
CA ALA A 7 -10.28 -1.13 -18.65
C ALA A 7 -9.89 -2.61 -18.53
N LEU A 8 -9.10 -2.95 -17.52
CA LEU A 8 -8.94 -4.34 -17.10
C LEU A 8 -10.20 -4.76 -16.33
N VAL A 9 -10.80 -5.84 -16.77
CA VAL A 9 -12.09 -6.35 -16.28
C VAL A 9 -11.93 -7.84 -15.96
N VAL A 10 -12.64 -8.32 -14.96
CA VAL A 10 -12.76 -9.75 -14.70
C VAL A 10 -13.59 -10.38 -15.82
N LEU A 11 -12.99 -11.24 -16.61
CA LEU A 11 -13.63 -11.92 -17.75
C LEU A 11 -14.41 -13.14 -17.31
N ASN A 12 -13.72 -14.02 -16.57
CA ASN A 12 -14.22 -15.24 -15.95
C ASN A 12 -13.54 -15.42 -14.61
N GLU A 13 -13.86 -16.49 -13.88
CA GLU A 13 -13.19 -16.85 -12.65
C GLU A 13 -11.67 -17.01 -12.87
N GLY A 14 -10.88 -16.23 -12.14
CA GLY A 14 -9.42 -16.24 -12.23
C GLY A 14 -8.82 -15.55 -13.45
N GLN A 15 -9.59 -14.85 -14.29
CA GLN A 15 -9.09 -14.17 -15.48
C GLN A 15 -9.46 -12.68 -15.49
N ILE A 16 -8.46 -11.85 -15.80
CA ILE A 16 -8.64 -10.42 -16.07
C ILE A 16 -8.13 -10.11 -17.48
N GLY A 17 -8.77 -9.15 -18.15
CA GLY A 17 -8.36 -8.73 -19.49
C GLY A 17 -8.97 -7.40 -19.89
N LEU A 18 -8.48 -6.85 -20.99
CA LEU A 18 -8.90 -5.55 -21.50
C LEU A 18 -10.29 -5.65 -22.16
N GLN A 19 -11.17 -4.75 -21.75
CA GLN A 19 -12.49 -4.55 -22.38
C GLN A 19 -12.82 -3.06 -22.49
N THR A 20 -13.67 -2.72 -23.46
CA THR A 20 -14.29 -1.40 -23.55
C THR A 20 -15.50 -1.37 -22.63
N VAL A 21 -15.54 -0.37 -21.75
CA VAL A 21 -16.60 -0.17 -20.76
C VAL A 21 -17.07 1.27 -20.74
N ASP A 22 -18.28 1.52 -20.22
CA ASP A 22 -18.79 2.87 -20.08
C ASP A 22 -18.03 3.63 -18.98
N VAL A 23 -17.76 4.91 -19.25
CA VAL A 23 -17.28 5.86 -18.23
C VAL A 23 -18.49 6.45 -17.51
N PRO A 24 -18.58 6.36 -16.17
CA PRO A 24 -19.67 6.98 -15.43
C PRO A 24 -19.74 8.49 -15.67
N THR A 25 -20.93 9.08 -15.55
CA THR A 25 -21.06 10.56 -15.52
C THR A 25 -20.34 11.11 -14.29
N ALA A 26 -19.51 12.14 -14.48
CA ALA A 26 -18.80 12.78 -13.37
C ALA A 26 -19.77 13.48 -12.41
N LEU A 27 -19.53 13.37 -11.12
CA LEU A 27 -20.14 14.21 -10.10
C LEU A 27 -19.46 15.60 -10.11
N SER A 28 -20.08 16.59 -9.46
CA SER A 28 -19.53 17.96 -9.42
C SER A 28 -18.15 18.07 -8.78
N ASN A 29 -17.86 17.21 -7.81
CA ASN A 29 -16.59 17.13 -7.08
C ASN A 29 -15.60 16.10 -7.67
N GLU A 30 -15.84 15.62 -8.87
CA GLU A 30 -14.98 14.65 -9.54
C GLU A 30 -14.25 15.27 -10.74
N ALA A 31 -12.95 15.02 -10.79
CA ALA A 31 -12.13 15.30 -11.96
C ALA A 31 -12.05 14.08 -12.89
N THR A 32 -11.88 14.34 -14.19
CA THR A 32 -11.56 13.30 -15.17
C THR A 32 -10.06 13.13 -15.25
N ILE A 33 -9.57 11.92 -15.10
CA ILE A 33 -8.15 11.61 -15.15
C ILE A 33 -7.86 10.68 -16.33
N LEU A 34 -6.89 11.08 -17.16
CA LEU A 34 -6.23 10.19 -18.13
C LEU A 34 -5.10 9.47 -17.39
N VAL A 35 -5.30 8.18 -17.16
CA VAL A 35 -4.35 7.35 -16.40
C VAL A 35 -3.11 7.06 -17.25
N LYS A 36 -1.94 7.10 -16.63
CA LYS A 36 -0.64 6.79 -17.22
C LYS A 36 0.00 5.55 -16.63
N ALA A 37 -0.22 5.30 -15.35
CA ALA A 37 0.27 4.10 -14.68
C ALA A 37 -0.68 3.67 -13.58
N ILE A 38 -0.75 2.36 -13.38
CA ILE A 38 -1.46 1.69 -12.29
C ILE A 38 -0.49 0.78 -11.54
N SER A 39 -0.82 0.43 -10.31
CA SER A 39 0.02 -0.47 -9.53
C SER A 39 -0.82 -1.59 -8.91
N LEU A 40 -0.23 -2.77 -8.81
CA LEU A 40 -0.92 -3.95 -8.32
C LEU A 40 -0.73 -4.11 -6.80
N ASN A 41 -1.81 -4.45 -6.11
CA ASN A 41 -1.80 -4.82 -4.69
C ASN A 41 -2.39 -6.23 -4.51
N ARG A 42 -1.79 -7.01 -3.61
CA ARG A 42 -2.20 -8.41 -3.40
C ARG A 42 -3.68 -8.56 -3.04
N GLY A 43 -4.24 -7.62 -2.28
CA GLY A 43 -5.65 -7.66 -1.85
C GLY A 43 -6.63 -7.55 -3.01
N GLU A 44 -6.43 -6.57 -3.89
CA GLU A 44 -7.29 -6.37 -5.07
C GLU A 44 -7.11 -7.47 -6.11
N VAL A 45 -5.86 -7.90 -6.34
CA VAL A 45 -5.56 -9.01 -7.26
C VAL A 45 -6.21 -10.30 -6.77
N LYS A 46 -6.04 -10.66 -5.48
CA LYS A 46 -6.72 -11.82 -4.90
C LYS A 46 -8.23 -11.72 -5.11
N ARG A 47 -8.83 -10.56 -4.80
CA ARG A 47 -10.26 -10.35 -4.97
C ARG A 47 -10.69 -10.52 -6.44
N ALA A 48 -9.95 -9.93 -7.38
CA ALA A 48 -10.25 -10.04 -8.81
C ALA A 48 -10.20 -11.49 -9.31
N LEU A 49 -9.16 -12.23 -8.92
CA LEU A 49 -8.94 -13.59 -9.43
C LEU A 49 -9.77 -14.68 -8.73
N THR A 50 -10.29 -14.44 -7.51
CA THR A 50 -10.94 -15.52 -6.74
C THR A 50 -12.34 -15.21 -6.21
N LEU A 51 -12.76 -13.95 -6.17
CA LEU A 51 -14.01 -13.54 -5.50
C LEU A 51 -14.92 -12.70 -6.40
N SER A 52 -14.38 -12.05 -7.44
CA SER A 52 -15.16 -11.15 -8.29
C SER A 52 -15.85 -11.90 -9.41
N GLN A 53 -17.05 -11.43 -9.75
CA GLN A 53 -17.82 -11.95 -10.89
C GLN A 53 -17.33 -11.32 -12.21
N ALA A 54 -17.62 -11.97 -13.32
CA ALA A 54 -17.40 -11.41 -14.66
C ALA A 54 -18.04 -10.02 -14.80
N GLY A 55 -17.34 -9.10 -15.44
CA GLY A 55 -17.71 -7.70 -15.57
C GLY A 55 -17.24 -6.80 -14.43
N ALA A 56 -16.74 -7.35 -13.32
CA ALA A 56 -16.18 -6.55 -12.23
C ALA A 56 -14.92 -5.79 -12.69
N ARG A 57 -14.78 -4.54 -12.25
CA ARG A 57 -13.67 -3.65 -12.58
C ARG A 57 -12.74 -3.52 -11.38
N PRO A 58 -11.60 -4.23 -11.34
CA PRO A 58 -10.63 -4.11 -10.26
C PRO A 58 -9.83 -2.81 -10.34
N GLY A 59 -8.94 -2.61 -9.36
CA GLY A 59 -7.99 -1.52 -9.33
C GLY A 59 -8.27 -0.50 -8.25
N TRP A 60 -7.20 -0.13 -7.54
CA TRP A 60 -7.22 0.87 -6.47
C TRP A 60 -6.25 2.02 -6.72
N ASP A 61 -5.07 1.74 -7.27
CA ASP A 61 -3.95 2.66 -7.44
C ASP A 61 -3.84 3.16 -8.87
N PHE A 62 -3.63 4.47 -9.02
CA PHE A 62 -3.34 5.06 -10.33
C PHE A 62 -2.53 6.35 -10.20
N SER A 63 -1.89 6.74 -11.30
CA SER A 63 -1.36 8.07 -11.55
C SER A 63 -1.67 8.50 -12.99
N GLY A 64 -1.78 9.78 -13.24
CA GLY A 64 -2.17 10.28 -14.56
C GLY A 64 -2.20 11.80 -14.65
N VAL A 65 -2.97 12.29 -15.61
CA VAL A 65 -3.11 13.73 -15.89
C VAL A 65 -4.60 14.11 -15.84
N VAL A 66 -4.89 15.26 -15.26
CA VAL A 66 -6.24 15.82 -15.24
C VAL A 66 -6.64 16.24 -16.65
N GLU A 67 -7.65 15.60 -17.22
CA GLU A 67 -8.26 15.96 -18.50
C GLU A 67 -9.36 17.02 -18.34
N THR A 68 -10.16 16.89 -17.27
CA THR A 68 -11.25 17.83 -16.96
C THR A 68 -11.29 18.03 -15.45
N SER A 69 -11.28 19.28 -15.00
CA SER A 69 -11.38 19.62 -13.59
C SER A 69 -12.80 19.41 -13.06
N ALA A 70 -12.94 19.27 -11.74
CA ALA A 70 -14.22 19.18 -11.06
C ALA A 70 -15.02 20.49 -11.26
N THR A 71 -16.34 20.36 -11.52
CA THR A 71 -17.18 21.51 -11.83
C THR A 71 -17.56 22.36 -10.64
N ASP A 72 -17.32 21.86 -9.40
CA ASP A 72 -17.47 22.63 -8.15
C ASP A 72 -16.26 23.51 -7.85
N GLY A 73 -15.23 23.49 -8.70
CA GLY A 73 -14.01 24.27 -8.53
C GLY A 73 -13.00 23.67 -7.55
N SER A 74 -13.25 22.44 -7.05
CA SER A 74 -12.32 21.76 -6.15
C SER A 74 -11.20 21.03 -6.92
N GLY A 75 -10.08 20.79 -6.22
CA GLY A 75 -9.00 19.93 -6.71
C GLY A 75 -8.09 20.55 -7.76
N PRO A 76 -7.31 19.71 -8.48
CA PRO A 76 -6.29 20.16 -9.41
C PRO A 76 -6.87 20.61 -10.75
N GLU A 77 -6.17 21.57 -11.40
CA GLU A 77 -6.51 22.11 -12.71
C GLU A 77 -6.19 21.13 -13.84
N VAL A 78 -6.81 21.36 -15.02
CA VAL A 78 -6.54 20.62 -16.27
C VAL A 78 -5.04 20.65 -16.59
N GLY A 79 -4.49 19.52 -17.00
CA GLY A 79 -3.07 19.34 -17.27
C GLY A 79 -2.20 18.99 -16.05
N SER A 80 -2.75 19.11 -14.82
CA SER A 80 -2.01 18.71 -13.62
C SER A 80 -1.70 17.22 -13.64
N ARG A 81 -0.44 16.88 -13.31
CA ARG A 81 -0.02 15.50 -13.05
C ARG A 81 -0.51 15.11 -11.65
N VAL A 82 -1.10 13.94 -11.51
CA VAL A 82 -1.72 13.53 -10.24
C VAL A 82 -1.47 12.06 -9.93
N VAL A 83 -1.54 11.75 -8.63
CA VAL A 83 -1.70 10.39 -8.09
C VAL A 83 -3.01 10.32 -7.32
N GLY A 84 -3.65 9.18 -7.34
CA GLY A 84 -4.91 9.02 -6.61
C GLY A 84 -5.27 7.56 -6.35
N THR A 85 -6.37 7.39 -5.64
CA THR A 85 -6.89 6.08 -5.27
C THR A 85 -8.40 6.02 -5.45
N LEU A 86 -8.89 4.84 -5.83
CA LEU A 86 -10.32 4.51 -5.85
C LEU A 86 -10.54 3.17 -5.13
N SER A 87 -11.68 3.00 -4.50
CA SER A 87 -12.01 1.71 -3.86
C SER A 87 -12.30 0.58 -4.86
N ILE A 88 -12.51 0.93 -6.14
CA ILE A 88 -12.77 0.00 -7.23
C ILE A 88 -12.58 0.71 -8.57
N GLY A 89 -12.16 -0.03 -9.60
CA GLY A 89 -12.22 0.40 -10.99
C GLY A 89 -11.06 1.28 -11.47
N ALA A 90 -9.98 1.40 -10.70
CA ALA A 90 -8.86 2.26 -11.06
C ALA A 90 -8.02 1.74 -12.26
N TRP A 91 -8.17 0.50 -12.67
CA TRP A 91 -7.42 -0.05 -13.81
C TRP A 91 -8.11 0.24 -15.15
N ALA A 92 -8.20 1.51 -15.50
CA ALA A 92 -8.81 1.99 -16.74
C ALA A 92 -8.06 3.21 -17.28
N GLU A 93 -8.20 3.50 -18.58
CA GLU A 93 -7.57 4.66 -19.24
C GLU A 93 -8.14 6.00 -18.74
N THR A 94 -9.46 6.02 -18.48
CA THR A 94 -10.16 7.22 -18.03
C THR A 94 -10.94 6.94 -16.78
N LEU A 95 -10.72 7.79 -15.76
CA LEU A 95 -11.37 7.68 -14.45
C LEU A 95 -12.15 8.95 -14.10
N ARG A 96 -13.22 8.79 -13.32
CA ARG A 96 -13.87 9.86 -12.56
C ARG A 96 -13.45 9.73 -11.11
N VAL A 97 -12.82 10.76 -10.55
CA VAL A 97 -12.14 10.66 -9.26
C VAL A 97 -12.54 11.84 -8.40
N PRO A 98 -13.08 11.60 -7.19
CA PRO A 98 -13.28 12.66 -6.22
C PRO A 98 -11.97 13.39 -5.94
N THR A 99 -12.00 14.72 -5.96
CA THR A 99 -10.79 15.54 -5.79
C THR A 99 -10.12 15.34 -4.44
N SER A 100 -10.86 14.92 -3.42
CA SER A 100 -10.34 14.51 -2.10
C SER A 100 -9.48 13.24 -2.11
N GLN A 101 -9.46 12.51 -3.23
CA GLN A 101 -8.64 11.31 -3.43
C GLN A 101 -7.40 11.57 -4.30
N LEU A 102 -7.12 12.83 -4.66
CA LEU A 102 -6.05 13.22 -5.58
C LEU A 102 -4.97 14.04 -4.87
N ALA A 103 -3.71 13.82 -5.27
CA ALA A 103 -2.59 14.68 -4.94
C ALA A 103 -1.82 15.06 -6.21
N VAL A 104 -1.36 16.31 -6.29
CA VAL A 104 -0.56 16.81 -7.42
C VAL A 104 0.86 16.26 -7.36
N LEU A 105 1.42 15.93 -8.52
CA LEU A 105 2.77 15.44 -8.69
C LEU A 105 3.69 16.52 -9.24
N PRO A 106 4.88 16.74 -8.65
CA PRO A 106 5.93 17.54 -9.28
C PRO A 106 6.54 16.77 -10.46
N ASP A 107 7.23 17.48 -11.36
CA ASP A 107 7.86 16.88 -12.54
C ASP A 107 8.96 15.87 -12.19
N SER A 108 9.58 16.01 -11.02
CA SER A 108 10.62 15.11 -10.51
C SER A 108 10.12 13.73 -10.09
N VAL A 109 8.82 13.53 -9.91
CA VAL A 109 8.22 12.24 -9.53
C VAL A 109 7.57 11.61 -10.74
N SER A 110 8.01 10.42 -11.15
CA SER A 110 7.42 9.71 -12.30
C SER A 110 6.02 9.17 -11.98
N PHE A 111 5.22 8.93 -13.04
CA PHE A 111 3.93 8.26 -12.88
C PHE A 111 4.08 6.86 -12.27
N ALA A 112 5.11 6.12 -12.67
CA ALA A 112 5.38 4.80 -12.10
C ALA A 112 5.64 4.86 -10.59
N GLN A 113 6.51 5.76 -10.14
CA GLN A 113 6.75 5.96 -8.71
C GLN A 113 5.47 6.34 -7.97
N ALA A 114 4.74 7.31 -8.51
CA ALA A 114 3.51 7.81 -7.90
C ALA A 114 2.42 6.72 -7.79
N ALA A 115 2.21 5.92 -8.83
CA ALA A 115 1.20 4.86 -8.84
C ALA A 115 1.40 3.82 -7.72
N THR A 116 2.60 3.68 -7.17
CA THR A 116 2.86 2.73 -6.07
C THR A 116 2.45 3.23 -4.69
N LEU A 117 2.18 4.55 -4.56
CA LEU A 117 1.95 5.21 -3.28
C LEU A 117 0.58 4.91 -2.64
N PRO A 118 -0.56 4.88 -3.40
CA PRO A 118 -1.84 4.98 -2.75
C PRO A 118 -2.06 3.88 -1.71
N VAL A 119 -2.28 2.65 -2.10
CA VAL A 119 -2.57 1.60 -1.10
C VAL A 119 -1.36 1.31 -0.22
N ALA A 120 -0.19 1.09 -0.81
CA ALA A 120 0.97 0.65 -0.03
C ALA A 120 1.53 1.76 0.86
N GLY A 121 1.68 2.97 0.34
CA GLY A 121 2.20 4.10 1.09
C GLY A 121 1.21 4.60 2.16
N LEU A 122 -0.08 4.75 1.82
CA LEU A 122 -1.09 5.19 2.79
C LEU A 122 -1.26 4.16 3.92
N THR A 123 -1.31 2.86 3.61
CA THR A 123 -1.41 1.81 4.64
C THR A 123 -0.22 1.87 5.58
N ALA A 124 1.00 1.99 5.06
CA ALA A 124 2.20 2.11 5.88
C ALA A 124 2.18 3.36 6.77
N LEU A 125 1.79 4.52 6.20
CA LEU A 125 1.69 5.77 6.95
C LEU A 125 0.65 5.69 8.07
N MET A 126 -0.54 5.16 7.78
CA MET A 126 -1.62 4.98 8.77
C MET A 126 -1.21 3.99 9.86
N ALA A 127 -0.52 2.92 9.51
CA ALA A 127 0.00 1.96 10.49
C ALA A 127 1.03 2.60 11.42
N LEU A 128 1.97 3.38 10.90
CA LEU A 128 2.99 4.06 11.69
C LEU A 128 2.39 5.13 12.61
N ARG A 129 1.35 5.84 12.19
CA ARG A 129 0.63 6.83 13.02
C ARG A 129 0.04 6.22 14.30
N LYS A 130 -0.33 4.92 14.30
CA LYS A 130 -0.82 4.24 15.52
C LYS A 130 0.27 4.07 16.58
N GLY A 131 1.55 4.15 16.22
CA GLY A 131 2.68 4.13 17.15
C GLY A 131 2.98 5.47 17.82
N GLY A 132 2.31 6.55 17.42
CA GLY A 132 2.54 7.90 17.96
C GLY A 132 3.93 8.46 17.62
N LEU A 133 4.64 9.04 18.58
CA LEU A 133 5.99 9.56 18.37
C LEU A 133 7.00 8.42 18.26
N LEU A 134 7.63 8.29 17.10
CA LEU A 134 8.56 7.20 16.79
C LEU A 134 10.03 7.52 17.04
N LEU A 135 10.39 8.78 17.27
CA LEU A 135 11.79 9.21 17.50
C LEU A 135 12.44 8.41 18.63
N GLY A 136 13.53 7.70 18.31
CA GLY A 136 14.28 6.85 19.22
C GLY A 136 13.56 5.57 19.67
N ARG A 137 12.37 5.28 19.13
CA ARG A 137 11.56 4.10 19.50
C ARG A 137 11.90 2.90 18.62
N LYS A 138 11.92 1.71 19.20
CA LYS A 138 12.10 0.46 18.43
C LYS A 138 10.82 0.15 17.64
N VAL A 139 10.95 0.08 16.34
CA VAL A 139 9.89 -0.32 15.40
C VAL A 139 10.31 -1.60 14.69
N LEU A 140 9.46 -2.62 14.74
CA LEU A 140 9.63 -3.85 13.95
C LEU A 140 8.63 -3.87 12.81
N VAL A 141 9.11 -4.13 11.61
CA VAL A 141 8.26 -4.32 10.42
C VAL A 141 8.34 -5.77 9.99
N ASP A 142 7.21 -6.50 10.10
CA ASP A 142 7.07 -7.86 9.60
C ASP A 142 6.51 -7.88 8.17
N GLY A 143 7.09 -8.72 7.31
CA GLY A 143 6.84 -8.67 5.86
C GLY A 143 7.48 -7.45 5.22
N ALA A 144 8.64 -7.02 5.72
CA ALA A 144 9.33 -5.79 5.32
C ALA A 144 9.70 -5.72 3.83
N SER A 145 9.91 -6.85 3.15
CA SER A 145 10.20 -6.92 1.71
C SER A 145 8.97 -6.73 0.81
N GLY A 146 7.76 -6.69 1.36
CA GLY A 146 6.54 -6.40 0.60
C GLY A 146 6.34 -4.90 0.34
N GLY A 147 5.43 -4.56 -0.58
CA GLY A 147 5.20 -3.17 -0.97
C GLY A 147 4.87 -2.23 0.21
N VAL A 148 3.99 -2.63 1.13
CA VAL A 148 3.68 -1.83 2.34
C VAL A 148 4.85 -1.83 3.31
N GLY A 149 5.49 -2.99 3.53
CA GLY A 149 6.58 -3.14 4.49
C GLY A 149 7.79 -2.28 4.13
N HIS A 150 8.14 -2.22 2.85
CA HIS A 150 9.24 -1.39 2.36
C HIS A 150 9.01 0.10 2.63
N TYR A 151 7.80 0.59 2.42
CA TYR A 151 7.42 1.95 2.78
C TYR A 151 7.43 2.19 4.29
N ALA A 152 6.93 1.23 5.08
CA ALA A 152 6.90 1.35 6.53
C ALA A 152 8.32 1.45 7.12
N VAL A 153 9.28 0.65 6.62
CA VAL A 153 10.68 0.71 7.02
C VAL A 153 11.28 2.08 6.75
N GLN A 154 11.12 2.61 5.53
CA GLN A 154 11.67 3.91 5.13
C GLN A 154 11.05 5.06 5.93
N MET A 155 9.73 5.08 6.07
CA MET A 155 9.04 6.14 6.82
C MET A 155 9.35 6.08 8.32
N ALA A 156 9.47 4.90 8.91
CA ALA A 156 9.89 4.76 10.30
C ALA A 156 11.32 5.29 10.51
N ALA A 157 12.23 5.00 9.59
CA ALA A 157 13.59 5.54 9.61
C ALA A 157 13.60 7.07 9.47
N ALA A 158 12.82 7.61 8.53
CA ALA A 158 12.69 9.07 8.35
C ALA A 158 12.07 9.76 9.59
N ALA A 159 11.23 9.05 10.35
CA ALA A 159 10.68 9.52 11.63
C ALA A 159 11.65 9.38 12.82
N GLY A 160 12.89 8.92 12.59
CA GLY A 160 13.92 8.77 13.63
C GLY A 160 13.74 7.55 14.53
N ALA A 161 13.02 6.53 14.10
CA ALA A 161 12.90 5.28 14.83
C ALA A 161 14.18 4.44 14.77
N VAL A 162 14.32 3.52 15.74
CA VAL A 162 15.26 2.40 15.66
C VAL A 162 14.54 1.25 14.95
N VAL A 163 14.82 1.11 13.65
CA VAL A 163 14.05 0.23 12.75
C VAL A 163 14.66 -1.16 12.67
N TYR A 164 13.83 -2.15 12.90
CA TYR A 164 14.10 -3.57 12.65
C TYR A 164 13.18 -4.05 11.53
N ALA A 165 13.74 -4.72 10.53
CA ALA A 165 12.98 -5.35 9.46
C ALA A 165 13.08 -6.87 9.58
N HIS A 166 11.95 -7.57 9.55
CA HIS A 166 11.94 -9.03 9.46
C HIS A 166 11.70 -9.49 8.03
N VAL A 167 12.57 -10.35 7.54
CA VAL A 167 12.48 -11.02 6.23
C VAL A 167 12.80 -12.51 6.38
N ARG A 168 12.25 -13.32 5.48
CA ARG A 168 12.44 -14.79 5.55
C ARG A 168 13.66 -15.27 4.78
N LYS A 169 14.17 -14.48 3.84
CA LYS A 169 15.23 -14.88 2.92
C LYS A 169 16.34 -13.84 2.91
N PRO A 170 17.63 -14.25 2.92
CA PRO A 170 18.77 -13.34 2.95
C PRO A 170 18.80 -12.34 1.79
N GLU A 171 18.39 -12.75 0.59
CA GLU A 171 18.38 -11.90 -0.61
C GLU A 171 17.44 -10.68 -0.47
N GLN A 172 16.48 -10.71 0.46
CA GLN A 172 15.56 -9.63 0.73
C GLN A 172 16.16 -8.50 1.60
N SER A 173 17.35 -8.73 2.15
CA SER A 173 17.95 -7.83 3.15
C SER A 173 18.59 -6.59 2.53
N ALA A 174 19.20 -6.71 1.38
CA ALA A 174 20.05 -5.67 0.79
C ALA A 174 19.30 -4.34 0.56
N ALA A 175 18.07 -4.41 0.05
CA ALA A 175 17.24 -3.24 -0.21
C ALA A 175 16.72 -2.54 1.08
N LEU A 176 16.70 -3.25 2.21
CA LEU A 176 16.19 -2.75 3.48
C LEU A 176 17.29 -2.25 4.41
N ALA A 177 18.49 -2.82 4.31
CA ALA A 177 19.62 -2.54 5.19
C ALA A 177 19.93 -1.04 5.37
N PRO A 178 19.88 -0.18 4.33
CA PRO A 178 20.16 1.24 4.48
C PRO A 178 19.21 1.99 5.44
N TYR A 179 18.02 1.46 5.67
CA TYR A 179 16.98 2.08 6.49
C TYR A 179 16.85 1.45 7.88
N CYS A 180 17.53 0.32 8.13
CA CYS A 180 17.35 -0.49 9.33
C CYS A 180 18.53 -0.31 10.27
N ASN A 181 18.59 0.81 11.01
CA ASN A 181 19.62 1.09 12.00
C ASN A 181 19.57 0.16 13.23
N GLY A 182 18.47 -0.55 13.46
CA GLY A 182 18.35 -1.66 14.42
C GLY A 182 18.80 -3.00 13.85
N GLY A 183 18.72 -3.14 12.52
CA GLY A 183 19.15 -4.33 11.76
C GLY A 183 18.05 -5.00 10.96
N VAL A 184 18.47 -5.83 10.01
CA VAL A 184 17.57 -6.73 9.26
C VAL A 184 17.68 -8.13 9.88
N ILE A 185 16.54 -8.65 10.31
CA ILE A 185 16.42 -9.96 10.95
C ILE A 185 15.99 -10.95 9.88
N VAL A 186 16.90 -11.88 9.55
CA VAL A 186 16.62 -12.95 8.59
C VAL A 186 16.28 -14.21 9.38
N ALA A 187 15.02 -14.58 9.38
CA ALA A 187 14.54 -15.75 10.10
C ALA A 187 13.31 -16.36 9.41
N PRO A 188 13.08 -17.68 9.50
CA PRO A 188 11.92 -18.33 8.90
C PRO A 188 10.60 -17.90 9.53
N THR A 189 10.62 -17.48 10.80
CA THR A 189 9.46 -17.00 11.55
C THR A 189 9.80 -15.73 12.32
N LEU A 190 8.77 -14.96 12.68
CA LEU A 190 8.93 -13.71 13.44
C LEU A 190 9.54 -13.93 14.84
N GLU A 191 9.49 -15.13 15.40
CA GLU A 191 10.15 -15.47 16.67
C GLU A 191 11.64 -15.12 16.69
N GLY A 192 12.32 -15.14 15.54
CA GLY A 192 13.70 -14.70 15.39
C GLY A 192 13.94 -13.23 15.80
N ALA A 193 12.88 -12.41 15.83
CA ALA A 193 12.97 -11.02 16.26
C ALA A 193 12.91 -10.82 17.77
N LYS A 194 12.59 -11.87 18.55
CA LYS A 194 12.38 -11.76 20.01
C LYS A 194 13.62 -11.24 20.77
N ALA A 195 14.80 -11.65 20.35
CA ALA A 195 16.06 -11.23 21.00
C ALA A 195 16.36 -9.72 20.85
N SER A 196 15.86 -9.08 19.81
CA SER A 196 16.05 -7.64 19.54
C SER A 196 14.99 -6.76 20.20
N GLY A 197 13.91 -7.35 20.71
CA GLY A 197 12.82 -6.66 21.40
C GLY A 197 13.18 -6.14 22.79
N PRO A 198 12.22 -5.67 23.58
CA PRO A 198 10.84 -5.44 23.15
C PRO A 198 10.69 -4.22 22.24
N TYR A 199 9.56 -4.14 21.53
CA TYR A 199 9.28 -3.11 20.51
C TYR A 199 8.14 -2.18 20.93
N HIS A 200 8.24 -0.93 20.54
CA HIS A 200 7.22 0.09 20.73
C HIS A 200 6.09 -0.02 19.73
N LEU A 201 6.46 -0.31 18.49
CA LEU A 201 5.52 -0.52 17.41
C LEU A 201 5.95 -1.77 16.64
N ILE A 202 4.99 -2.64 16.38
CA ILE A 202 5.14 -3.74 15.43
C ILE A 202 4.11 -3.57 14.33
N VAL A 203 4.58 -3.54 13.09
CA VAL A 203 3.76 -3.42 11.87
C VAL A 203 3.70 -4.81 11.23
N ASP A 204 2.52 -5.43 11.22
CA ASP A 204 2.31 -6.80 10.75
C ASP A 204 1.45 -6.84 9.49
N SER A 205 2.00 -7.48 8.45
CA SER A 205 1.32 -7.75 7.19
C SER A 205 1.00 -9.23 6.96
N ILE A 206 1.33 -10.08 7.93
CA ILE A 206 1.35 -11.54 7.78
C ILE A 206 0.13 -12.19 8.44
N GLY A 207 -0.23 -11.75 9.64
CA GLY A 207 -1.27 -12.39 10.44
C GLY A 207 -0.82 -13.73 11.03
N GLY A 208 -1.78 -14.59 11.36
CA GLY A 208 -1.51 -15.96 11.80
C GLY A 208 -0.57 -16.07 13.00
N SER A 209 0.39 -16.96 12.91
CA SER A 209 1.39 -17.21 13.97
C SER A 209 2.32 -16.01 14.17
N ALA A 210 2.63 -15.26 13.10
CA ALA A 210 3.47 -14.08 13.16
C ALA A 210 2.83 -12.98 14.03
N LEU A 211 1.54 -12.72 13.86
CA LEU A 211 0.80 -11.79 14.71
C LEU A 211 0.80 -12.25 16.19
N GLY A 212 0.63 -13.56 16.43
CA GLY A 212 0.71 -14.11 17.78
C GLY A 212 2.06 -13.88 18.45
N ALA A 213 3.14 -14.08 17.70
CA ALA A 213 4.50 -13.81 18.16
C ALA A 213 4.73 -12.30 18.42
N ALA A 214 4.25 -11.44 17.51
CA ALA A 214 4.36 -9.97 17.63
C ALA A 214 3.79 -9.45 18.95
N LEU A 215 2.62 -9.96 19.36
CA LEU A 215 1.95 -9.52 20.60
C LEU A 215 2.76 -9.85 21.88
N SER A 216 3.64 -10.86 21.83
CA SER A 216 4.53 -11.21 22.95
C SER A 216 5.81 -10.38 23.03
N MET A 217 6.09 -9.56 21.99
CA MET A 217 7.32 -8.77 21.86
C MET A 217 7.12 -7.27 22.12
N LEU A 218 5.92 -6.86 22.54
CA LEU A 218 5.63 -5.45 22.81
C LEU A 218 6.23 -4.99 24.14
N THR A 219 6.71 -3.76 24.17
CA THR A 219 7.03 -3.07 25.42
C THR A 219 5.77 -2.50 26.07
N ASN A 220 5.88 -2.01 27.31
CA ASN A 220 4.79 -1.29 27.96
C ASN A 220 4.29 -0.14 27.07
N SER A 221 2.98 -0.02 26.94
CA SER A 221 2.31 0.94 26.06
C SER A 221 2.69 0.80 24.57
N GLY A 222 3.23 -0.36 24.18
CA GLY A 222 3.51 -0.66 22.78
C GLY A 222 2.26 -1.00 21.98
N ALA A 223 2.33 -0.83 20.67
CA ALA A 223 1.25 -1.14 19.75
C ALA A 223 1.67 -2.18 18.71
N CYS A 224 0.78 -3.12 18.40
CA CYS A 224 0.86 -3.94 17.22
C CYS A 224 -0.22 -3.49 16.22
N VAL A 225 0.17 -3.29 14.97
CA VAL A 225 -0.74 -2.87 13.90
C VAL A 225 -0.74 -3.92 12.82
N THR A 226 -1.90 -4.55 12.60
CA THR A 226 -2.07 -5.55 11.54
C THR A 226 -2.96 -4.99 10.43
N PHE A 227 -2.57 -5.24 9.17
CA PHE A 227 -3.31 -4.86 7.96
C PHE A 227 -3.31 -5.98 6.91
N GLY A 228 -2.78 -7.15 7.25
CA GLY A 228 -2.69 -8.28 6.35
C GLY A 228 -2.92 -9.62 7.03
N ILE A 229 -3.38 -10.58 6.24
CA ILE A 229 -3.68 -11.95 6.65
C ILE A 229 -3.04 -12.95 5.67
N SER A 230 -1.79 -12.68 5.27
CA SER A 230 -1.15 -13.44 4.18
C SER A 230 -0.73 -14.86 4.58
N GLU A 231 -0.66 -15.16 5.88
CA GLU A 231 -0.44 -16.52 6.41
C GLU A 231 -1.77 -17.18 6.79
N SER A 232 -2.52 -16.57 7.71
CA SER A 232 -3.78 -17.13 8.22
C SER A 232 -4.71 -16.01 8.70
N VAL A 233 -6.01 -16.28 8.63
CA VAL A 233 -7.07 -15.42 9.21
C VAL A 233 -7.18 -15.58 10.73
N SER A 234 -6.70 -16.69 11.28
CA SER A 234 -6.76 -17.00 12.70
C SER A 234 -5.40 -16.79 13.36
N CYS A 235 -5.41 -16.22 14.54
CA CYS A 235 -4.23 -15.95 15.37
C CYS A 235 -4.44 -16.52 16.77
N THR A 236 -3.39 -17.13 17.31
CA THR A 236 -3.32 -17.54 18.73
C THR A 236 -2.12 -16.85 19.35
N PHE A 237 -2.28 -16.27 20.55
CA PHE A 237 -1.20 -15.61 21.26
C PHE A 237 -1.19 -15.95 22.75
N ASN A 238 -0.05 -15.76 23.40
CA ASN A 238 0.10 -15.91 24.84
C ASN A 238 -0.47 -14.69 25.57
N SER A 239 -1.66 -14.80 26.12
CA SER A 239 -2.32 -13.69 26.82
C SER A 239 -1.56 -13.23 28.07
N ALA A 240 -0.82 -14.12 28.75
CA ALA A 240 -0.03 -13.73 29.91
C ALA A 240 1.17 -12.83 29.54
N GLU A 241 1.82 -13.08 28.41
CA GLU A 241 2.89 -12.21 27.89
C GLU A 241 2.34 -10.85 27.45
N PHE A 242 1.23 -10.84 26.73
CA PHE A 242 0.54 -9.61 26.33
C PHE A 242 0.08 -8.77 27.52
N PHE A 243 -0.51 -9.41 28.53
CA PHE A 243 -0.96 -8.74 29.75
C PHE A 243 0.21 -8.17 30.57
N ARG A 244 1.37 -8.84 30.58
CA ARG A 244 2.55 -8.39 31.34
C ARG A 244 3.11 -7.08 30.80
N ALA A 245 3.00 -6.82 29.51
CA ALA A 245 3.35 -5.55 28.90
C ALA A 245 2.17 -4.58 29.03
N ALA A 246 2.08 -3.89 30.17
CA ALA A 246 0.94 -3.04 30.52
C ALA A 246 0.65 -1.96 29.47
N GLY A 247 -0.63 -1.75 29.16
CA GLY A 247 -1.10 -0.69 28.25
C GLY A 247 -0.85 -0.97 26.76
N THR A 248 -0.53 -2.22 26.41
CA THR A 248 -0.37 -2.61 24.99
C THR A 248 -1.67 -2.60 24.24
N SER A 249 -1.59 -2.39 22.93
CA SER A 249 -2.74 -2.36 22.03
C SER A 249 -2.52 -3.16 20.75
N LEU A 250 -3.62 -3.68 20.19
CA LEU A 250 -3.69 -4.27 18.86
C LEU A 250 -4.65 -3.45 18.01
N HIS A 251 -4.18 -2.97 16.85
CA HIS A 251 -4.97 -2.19 15.91
C HIS A 251 -5.09 -2.93 14.57
N GLY A 252 -6.32 -3.15 14.10
CA GLY A 252 -6.56 -3.48 12.71
C GLY A 252 -6.61 -2.20 11.86
N VAL A 253 -5.82 -2.10 10.81
CA VAL A 253 -5.83 -0.97 9.89
C VAL A 253 -6.31 -1.43 8.52
N MET A 254 -7.40 -0.81 8.06
CA MET A 254 -7.87 -0.89 6.69
C MET A 254 -7.92 0.53 6.14
N MET A 255 -7.11 0.82 5.13
CA MET A 255 -6.94 2.16 4.55
C MET A 255 -8.28 2.85 4.26
N TRP A 256 -9.23 2.15 3.64
CA TRP A 256 -10.55 2.70 3.31
C TRP A 256 -11.38 3.08 4.54
N ASP A 257 -11.24 2.34 5.65
CA ASP A 257 -11.90 2.66 6.91
C ASP A 257 -11.28 3.88 7.58
N GLU A 258 -9.96 4.01 7.55
CA GLU A 258 -9.26 5.18 8.08
C GLU A 258 -9.67 6.44 7.29
N ILE A 259 -9.75 6.37 5.95
CA ILE A 259 -10.23 7.47 5.10
C ILE A 259 -11.69 7.84 5.46
N ARG A 260 -12.57 6.86 5.62
CA ARG A 260 -13.97 7.11 6.04
C ARG A 260 -14.09 7.74 7.43
N ARG A 261 -13.13 7.50 8.31
CA ARG A 261 -13.06 8.08 9.66
C ARG A 261 -12.42 9.47 9.71
N GLY A 262 -12.03 10.04 8.56
CA GLY A 262 -11.54 11.39 8.44
C GLY A 262 -10.06 11.55 8.09
N GLU A 263 -9.33 10.46 7.82
CA GLU A 263 -7.99 10.57 7.24
C GLU A 263 -8.08 11.12 5.81
N SER A 264 -7.39 12.23 5.54
CA SER A 264 -7.34 12.82 4.20
C SER A 264 -6.40 12.02 3.30
N ALA A 265 -6.95 11.37 2.27
CA ALA A 265 -6.15 10.69 1.26
C ALA A 265 -5.28 11.69 0.49
N ALA A 266 -5.84 12.83 0.08
CA ALA A 266 -5.12 13.87 -0.67
C ALA A 266 -3.92 14.43 0.12
N GLU A 267 -4.11 14.79 1.40
CA GLU A 267 -3.02 15.32 2.24
C GLU A 267 -1.94 14.25 2.51
N SER A 268 -2.37 13.03 2.80
CA SER A 268 -1.45 11.92 3.07
C SER A 268 -0.67 11.53 1.82
N LEU A 269 -1.30 11.48 0.63
CA LEU A 269 -0.60 11.29 -0.65
C LEU A 269 0.36 12.46 -0.95
N SER A 270 -0.06 13.71 -0.72
CA SER A 270 0.80 14.87 -0.88
C SER A 270 2.04 14.82 0.02
N LEU A 271 1.91 14.30 1.24
CA LEU A 271 3.07 14.06 2.11
C LEU A 271 4.00 13.01 1.50
N LEU A 272 3.48 11.87 1.04
CA LEU A 272 4.28 10.80 0.45
C LEU A 272 5.00 11.25 -0.83
N VAL A 273 4.33 12.01 -1.69
CA VAL A 273 4.91 12.63 -2.89
C VAL A 273 6.10 13.52 -2.52
N ARG A 274 5.94 14.41 -1.52
CA ARG A 274 7.05 15.25 -1.04
C ARG A 274 8.23 14.43 -0.49
N LEU A 275 7.96 13.30 0.17
CA LEU A 275 9.03 12.43 0.66
C LEU A 275 9.80 11.78 -0.49
N ILE A 276 9.14 11.41 -1.59
CA ILE A 276 9.84 10.95 -2.81
C ILE A 276 10.67 12.07 -3.41
N GLU A 277 10.08 13.26 -3.61
CA GLU A 277 10.77 14.42 -4.16
C GLU A 277 12.03 14.80 -3.37
N GLN A 278 11.99 14.66 -2.03
CA GLN A 278 13.12 14.90 -1.13
C GLN A 278 14.12 13.73 -1.06
N GLY A 279 13.93 12.66 -1.80
CA GLY A 279 14.76 11.45 -1.74
C GLY A 279 14.68 10.68 -0.42
N LYS A 280 13.67 10.96 0.42
CA LYS A 280 13.45 10.29 1.71
C LYS A 280 12.60 9.04 1.60
N LEU A 281 11.94 8.85 0.46
CA LEU A 281 11.13 7.70 0.15
C LEU A 281 11.44 7.23 -1.27
N ALA A 282 11.85 5.99 -1.42
CA ALA A 282 12.17 5.37 -2.70
C ALA A 282 11.26 4.16 -2.94
N PRO A 283 10.30 4.25 -3.88
CA PRO A 283 9.49 3.10 -4.26
C PRO A 283 10.35 1.95 -4.77
N GLN A 284 10.12 0.75 -4.25
CA GLN A 284 10.75 -0.44 -4.78
C GLN A 284 9.87 -1.02 -5.89
N ILE A 285 10.11 -0.61 -7.13
CA ILE A 285 9.43 -1.14 -8.31
C ILE A 285 10.30 -2.27 -8.87
N GLU A 286 9.77 -3.47 -8.87
CA GLU A 286 10.44 -4.67 -9.36
C GLU A 286 10.06 -4.99 -10.81
N ILE A 287 8.82 -4.66 -11.17
CA ILE A 287 8.28 -4.89 -12.51
C ILE A 287 7.64 -3.62 -13.02
N GLU A 288 8.06 -3.22 -14.24
CA GLU A 288 7.34 -2.25 -15.07
C GLU A 288 7.01 -2.91 -16.41
N ALA A 289 5.74 -2.90 -16.80
CA ALA A 289 5.26 -3.58 -18.01
C ALA A 289 4.05 -2.86 -18.63
N SER A 290 3.62 -3.27 -19.81
CA SER A 290 2.34 -2.84 -20.38
C SER A 290 1.18 -3.43 -19.57
N TRP A 291 0.09 -2.71 -19.44
CA TRP A 291 -1.11 -3.22 -18.78
C TRP A 291 -1.77 -4.39 -19.52
N SER A 292 -1.43 -4.61 -20.78
CA SER A 292 -1.81 -5.80 -21.53
C SER A 292 -1.28 -7.10 -20.91
N GLU A 293 -0.20 -7.00 -20.10
CA GLU A 293 0.41 -8.12 -19.35
C GLU A 293 -0.22 -8.30 -17.96
N GLY A 294 -1.28 -7.57 -17.65
CA GLY A 294 -1.88 -7.50 -16.31
C GLY A 294 -2.22 -8.85 -15.70
N GLN A 295 -2.74 -9.80 -16.48
CA GLN A 295 -3.03 -11.17 -16.02
C GLN A 295 -1.77 -11.89 -15.54
N ALA A 296 -0.73 -11.93 -16.37
CA ALA A 296 0.50 -12.66 -16.06
C ALA A 296 1.22 -12.08 -14.82
N ILE A 297 1.23 -10.75 -14.68
CA ILE A 297 1.86 -10.08 -13.54
C ILE A 297 1.01 -10.24 -12.26
N ALA A 298 -0.31 -10.26 -12.38
CA ALA A 298 -1.20 -10.56 -11.26
C ALA A 298 -0.96 -11.99 -10.73
N GLU A 299 -0.77 -12.98 -11.62
CA GLU A 299 -0.43 -14.36 -11.24
C GLU A 299 0.93 -14.44 -10.55
N GLN A 300 1.95 -13.74 -11.06
CA GLN A 300 3.27 -13.65 -10.42
C GLN A 300 3.19 -13.06 -9.01
N LEU A 301 2.38 -12.00 -8.82
CA LEU A 301 2.14 -11.41 -7.49
C LEU A 301 1.51 -12.42 -6.53
N MET A 302 0.52 -13.18 -6.98
CA MET A 302 -0.12 -14.21 -6.16
C MET A 302 0.83 -15.35 -5.81
N ALA A 303 1.70 -15.75 -6.76
CA ALA A 303 2.73 -16.75 -6.57
C ALA A 303 3.93 -16.26 -5.72
N ARG A 304 3.98 -14.94 -5.36
CA ARG A 304 5.13 -14.31 -4.66
C ARG A 304 6.44 -14.45 -5.45
N ALA A 305 6.37 -14.36 -6.78
CA ALA A 305 7.52 -14.49 -7.65
C ALA A 305 8.47 -13.28 -7.59
N TYR A 306 7.99 -12.15 -7.08
CA TYR A 306 8.78 -10.93 -6.86
C TYR A 306 8.46 -10.30 -5.50
N THR A 307 9.30 -9.34 -5.08
CA THR A 307 9.11 -8.49 -3.90
C THR A 307 8.87 -7.04 -4.35
N GLY A 308 8.42 -6.17 -3.42
CA GLY A 308 8.14 -4.78 -3.80
C GLY A 308 6.85 -4.62 -4.59
N LYS A 309 6.86 -3.76 -5.62
CA LYS A 309 5.69 -3.36 -6.39
C LYS A 309 5.84 -3.68 -7.88
N ALA A 310 4.71 -3.99 -8.52
CA ALA A 310 4.59 -4.00 -9.97
C ALA A 310 3.76 -2.80 -10.42
N VAL A 311 4.20 -2.16 -11.48
CA VAL A 311 3.55 -1.04 -12.15
C VAL A 311 3.24 -1.42 -13.58
N LEU A 312 2.03 -1.12 -14.01
CA LEU A 312 1.59 -1.32 -15.39
C LEU A 312 1.34 0.04 -16.03
N HIS A 313 1.96 0.26 -17.18
CA HIS A 313 1.78 1.46 -17.99
C HIS A 313 0.55 1.30 -18.88
N ILE A 314 -0.25 2.36 -18.96
CA ILE A 314 -1.38 2.45 -19.85
C ILE A 314 -0.91 3.13 -21.14
N ASP A 315 -0.93 2.36 -22.24
CA ASP A 315 -0.46 2.74 -23.56
C ASP A 315 -1.50 3.56 -24.33
#